data_bd8e8a1bffed7f98b64251ea026781ce
#
_entry.id   bd8e8a1bffed7f98b64251ea026781ce
#
_cell.length_a   1.000
_cell.length_b   1.000
_cell.length_c   1.000
_cell.angle_alpha   90.00
_cell.angle_beta   90.00
_cell.angle_gamma   90.00
#
_symmetry.space_group_name_H-M   'P 1'
#
loop_
_entity.id
_entity.type
_entity.pdbx_description
1 polymer ?
#
loop_
_entity_poly.entity_id
_entity_poly.type
_entity_poly.pdbx_seq_one_letter_code
_entity_poly.pdbx_strand_id
1 'polypeptide(L)'
;MKIGVRIRQIRQHRHMTQRELGEKIGLGKNGANRIAQYEMGYRTPKRDQLNKIAHALNVPEEMLSLEAEETLQALIHNLLWLDQDDTTLIELSFRNKENCPRTYKQTQKGCVAIVIHDEAVQNFLTAWSTEKSLFEAGAITQEDYFDWKIRTPRC
;
A
#
# COMPACT_ATOMS: atom_id res chain seq x y z
N MET A 1 -3.68 -4.85 -6.86
CA MET A 1 -5.11 -4.43 -6.61
C MET A 1 -5.42 -3.28 -7.56
N LYS A 2 -6.51 -3.33 -8.35
CA LYS A 2 -6.80 -2.32 -9.38
C LYS A 2 -7.06 -0.94 -8.75
N ILE A 3 -6.61 0.14 -9.42
CA ILE A 3 -6.77 1.56 -9.00
C ILE A 3 -8.20 1.86 -8.51
N GLY A 4 -9.22 1.39 -9.24
CA GLY A 4 -10.62 1.63 -8.88
C GLY A 4 -11.03 1.04 -7.53
N VAL A 5 -10.51 -0.13 -7.18
CA VAL A 5 -10.78 -0.77 -5.88
C VAL A 5 -10.18 0.05 -4.75
N ARG A 6 -8.96 0.60 -4.93
CA ARG A 6 -8.32 1.48 -3.94
C ARG A 6 -9.09 2.78 -3.74
N ILE A 7 -9.48 3.43 -4.84
CA ILE A 7 -10.33 4.64 -4.79
C ILE A 7 -11.58 4.35 -3.95
N ARG A 8 -12.28 3.24 -4.24
CA ARG A 8 -13.49 2.85 -3.52
C ARG A 8 -13.25 2.63 -2.03
N GLN A 9 -12.21 1.86 -1.67
CA GLN A 9 -11.90 1.56 -0.27
C GLN A 9 -11.57 2.81 0.52
N ILE A 10 -10.71 3.69 -0.02
CA ILE A 10 -10.33 4.94 0.66
C ILE A 10 -11.52 5.89 0.76
N ARG A 11 -12.31 6.03 -0.31
CA ARG A 11 -13.53 6.84 -0.28
C ARG A 11 -14.51 6.38 0.79
N GLN A 12 -14.77 5.06 0.87
CA GLN A 12 -15.65 4.50 1.89
C GLN A 12 -15.10 4.71 3.30
N HIS A 13 -13.80 4.53 3.50
CA HIS A 13 -13.13 4.82 4.77
C HIS A 13 -13.23 6.30 5.17
N ARG A 14 -13.27 7.22 4.19
CA ARG A 14 -13.53 8.66 4.41
C ARG A 14 -15.01 8.99 4.52
N HIS A 15 -15.91 8.01 4.57
CA HIS A 15 -17.38 8.18 4.63
C HIS A 15 -17.94 9.05 3.50
N MET A 16 -17.27 9.12 2.37
CA MET A 16 -17.71 9.91 1.22
C MET A 16 -18.57 9.10 0.26
N THR A 17 -19.62 9.72 -0.28
CA THR A 17 -20.37 9.18 -1.42
C THR A 17 -19.60 9.38 -2.73
N GLN A 18 -19.94 8.62 -3.77
CA GLN A 18 -19.40 8.83 -5.13
C GLN A 18 -19.71 10.23 -5.65
N ARG A 19 -20.86 10.77 -5.27
CA ARG A 19 -21.29 12.12 -5.64
C ARG A 19 -20.40 13.18 -5.00
N GLU A 20 -20.19 13.12 -3.70
CA GLU A 20 -19.33 14.06 -2.98
C GLU A 20 -17.88 14.04 -3.50
N LEU A 21 -17.33 12.85 -3.77
CA LEU A 21 -16.00 12.75 -4.38
C LEU A 21 -16.00 13.38 -5.79
N GLY A 22 -17.02 13.09 -6.60
CA GLY A 22 -17.16 13.68 -7.94
C GLY A 22 -17.29 15.21 -7.93
N GLU A 23 -18.02 15.76 -6.98
CA GLU A 23 -18.15 17.21 -6.77
C GLU A 23 -16.80 17.84 -6.34
N LYS A 24 -16.11 17.24 -5.37
CA LYS A 24 -14.80 17.72 -4.90
C LYS A 24 -13.73 17.79 -6.00
N ILE A 25 -13.76 16.88 -6.96
CA ILE A 25 -12.79 16.87 -8.07
C ILE A 25 -13.29 17.61 -9.33
N GLY A 26 -14.44 18.30 -9.23
CA GLY A 26 -14.96 19.17 -10.29
C GLY A 26 -15.62 18.43 -11.46
N LEU A 27 -16.16 17.23 -11.27
CA LEU A 27 -16.83 16.48 -12.35
C LEU A 27 -18.30 16.89 -12.60
N GLY A 28 -18.82 17.85 -11.84
CA GLY A 28 -20.17 18.38 -12.02
C GLY A 28 -21.29 17.32 -11.90
N LYS A 29 -22.38 17.51 -12.63
CA LYS A 29 -23.58 16.66 -12.54
C LYS A 29 -23.33 15.16 -12.82
N ASN A 30 -22.32 14.82 -13.61
CA ASN A 30 -21.98 13.45 -13.96
C ASN A 30 -20.91 12.83 -13.03
N GLY A 31 -20.55 13.51 -11.95
CA GLY A 31 -19.47 13.12 -11.05
C GLY A 31 -19.66 11.74 -10.45
N ALA A 32 -20.83 11.46 -9.89
CA ALA A 32 -21.12 10.15 -9.28
C ALA A 32 -20.95 8.99 -10.26
N ASN A 33 -21.51 9.13 -11.47
CA ASN A 33 -21.38 8.09 -12.51
C ASN A 33 -19.92 7.91 -12.96
N ARG A 34 -19.15 8.99 -13.07
CA ARG A 34 -17.73 8.91 -13.44
C ARG A 34 -16.90 8.21 -12.36
N ILE A 35 -17.15 8.54 -11.08
CA ILE A 35 -16.50 7.86 -9.97
C ILE A 35 -16.87 6.38 -9.96
N ALA A 36 -18.15 6.03 -10.13
CA ALA A 36 -18.59 4.65 -10.23
C ALA A 36 -17.84 3.88 -11.34
N GLN A 37 -17.70 4.50 -12.53
CA GLN A 37 -16.95 3.90 -13.65
C GLN A 37 -15.47 3.67 -13.31
N TYR A 38 -14.81 4.57 -12.57
CA TYR A 38 -13.46 4.39 -12.08
C TYR A 38 -13.37 3.25 -11.07
N GLU A 39 -14.26 3.22 -10.08
CA GLU A 39 -14.29 2.19 -9.03
C GLU A 39 -14.54 0.79 -9.57
N MET A 40 -15.37 0.67 -10.61
CA MET A 40 -15.67 -0.61 -11.27
C MET A 40 -14.64 -1.02 -12.33
N GLY A 41 -13.69 -0.14 -12.64
CA GLY A 41 -12.65 -0.39 -13.64
C GLY A 41 -13.12 -0.28 -15.09
N TYR A 42 -14.32 0.25 -15.34
CA TYR A 42 -14.79 0.52 -16.71
C TYR A 42 -14.04 1.66 -17.37
N ARG A 43 -13.43 2.53 -16.56
CA ARG A 43 -12.53 3.59 -17.00
C ARG A 43 -11.37 3.73 -16.04
N THR A 44 -10.21 4.10 -16.58
CA THR A 44 -9.04 4.48 -15.78
C THR A 44 -8.97 6.01 -15.71
N PRO A 45 -8.84 6.60 -14.50
CA PRO A 45 -8.62 8.04 -14.39
C PRO A 45 -7.27 8.41 -15.02
N LYS A 46 -7.22 9.52 -15.78
CA LYS A 46 -5.96 10.10 -16.23
C LYS A 46 -5.19 10.66 -15.03
N ARG A 47 -3.87 10.87 -15.18
CA ARG A 47 -3.01 11.34 -14.11
C ARG A 47 -3.54 12.59 -13.40
N ASP A 48 -3.98 13.60 -14.14
CA ASP A 48 -4.56 14.82 -13.56
C ASP A 48 -5.82 14.54 -12.71
N GLN A 49 -6.64 13.59 -13.14
CA GLN A 49 -7.83 13.19 -12.39
C GLN A 49 -7.45 12.36 -11.16
N LEU A 50 -6.42 11.52 -11.29
CA LEU A 50 -5.90 10.72 -10.18
C LEU A 50 -5.35 11.62 -9.08
N ASN A 51 -4.59 12.67 -9.44
CA ASN A 51 -4.08 13.68 -8.50
C ASN A 51 -5.21 14.39 -7.76
N LYS A 52 -6.28 14.80 -8.49
CA LYS A 52 -7.45 15.43 -7.86
C LYS A 52 -8.17 14.46 -6.90
N ILE A 53 -8.28 13.18 -7.26
CA ILE A 53 -8.88 12.14 -6.42
C ILE A 53 -8.02 11.95 -5.16
N ALA A 54 -6.70 11.81 -5.29
CA ALA A 54 -5.79 11.65 -4.17
C ALA A 54 -5.88 12.83 -3.19
N HIS A 55 -5.85 14.05 -3.70
CA HIS A 55 -6.02 15.26 -2.91
C HIS A 55 -7.38 15.31 -2.21
N ALA A 56 -8.48 14.99 -2.92
CA ALA A 56 -9.82 15.00 -2.35
C ALA A 56 -10.01 13.94 -1.25
N LEU A 57 -9.30 12.82 -1.36
CA LEU A 57 -9.27 11.72 -0.38
C LEU A 57 -8.24 11.92 0.73
N ASN A 58 -7.41 12.96 0.63
CA ASN A 58 -6.30 13.26 1.56
C ASN A 58 -5.33 12.08 1.71
N VAL A 59 -4.81 11.60 0.58
CA VAL A 59 -3.79 10.54 0.51
C VAL A 59 -2.72 10.92 -0.53
N PRO A 60 -1.48 10.41 -0.41
CA PRO A 60 -0.48 10.54 -1.46
C PRO A 60 -0.98 9.92 -2.79
N GLU A 61 -0.61 10.52 -3.94
CA GLU A 61 -0.99 10.00 -5.27
C GLU A 61 -0.57 8.54 -5.45
N GLU A 62 0.56 8.21 -4.91
CA GLU A 62 1.16 6.88 -4.96
C GLU A 62 0.28 5.78 -4.34
N MET A 63 -0.53 6.13 -3.35
CA MET A 63 -1.47 5.18 -2.76
C MET A 63 -2.54 4.73 -3.78
N LEU A 64 -2.78 5.53 -4.81
CA LEU A 64 -3.71 5.23 -5.89
C LEU A 64 -3.02 4.72 -7.15
N SER A 65 -1.80 5.21 -7.46
CA SER A 65 -1.13 5.11 -8.76
C SER A 65 -0.14 3.95 -8.89
N LEU A 66 -0.27 2.86 -8.16
CA LEU A 66 0.63 1.72 -8.40
C LEU A 66 0.44 1.15 -9.80
N GLU A 67 1.20 1.66 -10.75
CA GLU A 67 1.38 1.09 -12.09
C GLU A 67 2.34 -0.12 -12.08
N ALA A 68 2.87 -0.51 -10.93
CA ALA A 68 3.68 -1.70 -10.84
C ALA A 68 2.78 -2.95 -10.80
N GLU A 69 3.12 -3.94 -11.56
CA GLU A 69 2.61 -5.30 -11.45
C GLU A 69 2.64 -5.71 -9.97
N GLU A 70 1.48 -5.76 -9.33
CA GLU A 70 1.32 -6.01 -7.88
C GLU A 70 1.59 -7.47 -7.52
N THR A 71 2.59 -8.07 -8.14
CA THR A 71 2.96 -9.44 -7.91
C THR A 71 4.19 -9.50 -7.02
N LEU A 72 4.28 -10.54 -6.21
CA LEU A 72 5.53 -10.86 -5.49
C LEU A 72 6.72 -10.94 -6.45
N GLN A 73 6.48 -11.30 -7.71
CA GLN A 73 7.49 -11.39 -8.73
C GLN A 73 8.06 -10.02 -9.12
N ALA A 74 7.20 -9.00 -9.25
CA ALA A 74 7.66 -7.62 -9.47
C ALA A 74 8.46 -7.08 -8.28
N LEU A 75 8.04 -7.39 -7.04
CA LEU A 75 8.82 -7.05 -5.86
C LEU A 75 10.22 -7.70 -5.90
N ILE A 76 10.31 -8.99 -6.26
CA ILE A 76 11.59 -9.70 -6.37
C ILE A 76 12.46 -9.06 -7.46
N HIS A 77 11.91 -8.73 -8.63
CA HIS A 77 12.65 -8.07 -9.69
C HIS A 77 13.19 -6.70 -9.25
N ASN A 78 12.40 -5.92 -8.52
CA ASN A 78 12.85 -4.63 -7.98
C ASN A 78 13.98 -4.81 -6.97
N LEU A 79 13.90 -5.82 -6.08
CA LEU A 79 14.97 -6.12 -5.14
C LEU A 79 16.25 -6.55 -5.86
N LEU A 80 16.16 -7.37 -6.94
CA LEU A 80 17.32 -7.76 -7.74
C LEU A 80 18.02 -6.58 -8.41
N TRP A 81 17.25 -5.59 -8.91
CA TRP A 81 17.83 -4.38 -9.49
C TRP A 81 18.48 -3.50 -8.43
N LEU A 82 17.86 -3.35 -7.24
CA LEU A 82 18.47 -2.63 -6.13
C LEU A 82 19.80 -3.27 -5.68
N ASP A 83 19.85 -4.60 -5.61
CA ASP A 83 21.09 -5.33 -5.30
C ASP A 83 22.15 -5.20 -6.39
N GLN A 84 21.75 -5.08 -7.67
CA GLN A 84 22.66 -4.83 -8.78
C GLN A 84 23.27 -3.42 -8.72
N ASP A 85 22.50 -2.42 -8.29
CA ASP A 85 22.98 -1.04 -8.18
C ASP A 85 23.87 -0.84 -6.95
N ASP A 86 23.54 -1.48 -5.84
CA ASP A 86 24.33 -1.48 -4.61
C ASP A 86 24.22 -2.83 -3.88
N THR A 87 25.26 -3.65 -4.00
CA THR A 87 25.33 -4.99 -3.38
C THR A 87 25.40 -4.96 -1.85
N THR A 88 25.60 -3.80 -1.24
CA THR A 88 25.60 -3.65 0.23
C THR A 88 24.22 -3.32 0.80
N LEU A 89 23.27 -2.95 -0.06
CA LEU A 89 21.96 -2.50 0.35
C LEU A 89 21.07 -3.64 0.87
N ILE A 90 21.21 -4.85 0.31
CA ILE A 90 20.34 -6.00 0.61
C ILE A 90 21.16 -7.17 1.13
N GLU A 91 20.82 -7.66 2.31
CA GLU A 91 21.35 -8.91 2.86
C GLU A 91 20.26 -9.97 2.94
N LEU A 92 20.58 -11.18 2.48
CA LEU A 92 19.71 -12.35 2.58
C LEU A 92 20.18 -13.25 3.72
N SER A 93 19.35 -13.40 4.74
CA SER A 93 19.64 -14.24 5.91
C SER A 93 18.72 -15.46 5.95
N PHE A 94 19.31 -16.66 5.93
CA PHE A 94 18.60 -17.91 6.13
C PHE A 94 18.32 -18.14 7.62
N ARG A 95 17.06 -18.37 7.97
CA ARG A 95 16.65 -18.72 9.33
C ARG A 95 16.14 -20.15 9.38
N ASN A 96 16.64 -20.93 10.30
CA ASN A 96 16.14 -22.26 10.58
C ASN A 96 14.71 -22.20 11.13
N LYS A 97 13.96 -23.32 11.05
CA LYS A 97 12.59 -23.44 11.51
C LYS A 97 12.34 -22.89 12.93
N GLU A 98 13.30 -23.04 13.81
CA GLU A 98 13.23 -22.58 15.21
C GLU A 98 13.22 -21.07 15.35
N ASN A 99 13.93 -20.37 14.44
CA ASN A 99 14.11 -18.92 14.43
C ASN A 99 13.17 -18.20 13.45
N CYS A 100 12.27 -18.92 12.79
CA CYS A 100 11.24 -18.33 11.94
C CYS A 100 10.06 -17.82 12.78
N PRO A 101 9.35 -16.75 12.32
CA PRO A 101 8.10 -16.30 12.93
C PRO A 101 7.10 -17.45 13.09
N ARG A 102 6.27 -17.41 14.13
CA ARG A 102 5.30 -18.47 14.47
C ARG A 102 4.40 -18.90 13.32
N THR A 103 4.04 -17.99 12.44
CA THR A 103 3.24 -18.22 11.23
C THR A 103 3.91 -19.17 10.23
N TYR A 104 5.25 -19.26 10.22
CA TYR A 104 6.01 -20.15 9.34
C TYR A 104 6.43 -21.49 9.97
N LYS A 105 6.12 -21.70 11.24
CA LYS A 105 6.45 -22.97 11.95
C LYS A 105 5.72 -24.18 11.39
N GLN A 106 4.68 -23.99 10.59
CA GLN A 106 3.93 -25.09 9.94
C GLN A 106 4.59 -25.61 8.66
N THR A 107 5.56 -24.87 8.09
CA THR A 107 6.31 -25.34 6.92
C THR A 107 7.55 -26.10 7.39
N GLN A 108 7.87 -27.23 6.73
CA GLN A 108 9.06 -28.04 7.05
C GLN A 108 10.37 -27.34 6.66
N LYS A 109 10.29 -26.24 5.88
CA LYS A 109 11.44 -25.44 5.41
C LYS A 109 11.59 -24.21 6.31
N GLY A 110 12.84 -23.78 6.55
CA GLY A 110 13.13 -22.49 7.16
C GLY A 110 12.58 -21.31 6.32
N CYS A 111 12.86 -20.10 6.74
CA CYS A 111 12.49 -18.90 6.01
C CYS A 111 13.73 -18.08 5.62
N VAL A 112 13.59 -17.25 4.58
CA VAL A 112 14.59 -16.25 4.21
C VAL A 112 14.11 -14.90 4.75
N ALA A 113 14.97 -14.20 5.48
CA ALA A 113 14.77 -12.81 5.85
C ALA A 113 15.57 -11.92 4.90
N ILE A 114 14.97 -10.82 4.49
CA ILE A 114 15.62 -9.77 3.72
C ILE A 114 15.91 -8.63 4.69
N VAL A 115 17.18 -8.27 4.83
CA VAL A 115 17.63 -7.10 5.59
C VAL A 115 17.99 -6.02 4.59
N ILE A 116 17.44 -4.82 4.78
CA ILE A 116 17.71 -3.66 3.92
C ILE A 116 18.51 -2.67 4.74
N HIS A 117 19.72 -2.33 4.27
CA HIS A 117 20.67 -1.43 4.93
C HIS A 117 20.47 0.04 4.49
N ASP A 118 19.24 0.52 4.56
CA ASP A 118 18.86 1.91 4.32
C ASP A 118 18.13 2.45 5.56
N GLU A 119 18.59 3.56 6.11
CA GLU A 119 18.05 4.12 7.36
C GLU A 119 16.60 4.55 7.24
N ALA A 120 16.20 5.17 6.13
CA ALA A 120 14.83 5.61 5.93
C ALA A 120 13.87 4.43 5.82
N VAL A 121 14.28 3.38 5.08
CA VAL A 121 13.52 2.14 4.96
C VAL A 121 13.44 1.42 6.30
N GLN A 122 14.53 1.32 7.06
CA GLN A 122 14.54 0.70 8.39
C GLN A 122 13.61 1.42 9.35
N ASN A 123 13.64 2.76 9.39
CA ASN A 123 12.76 3.57 10.21
C ASN A 123 11.28 3.33 9.83
N PHE A 124 10.97 3.32 8.54
CA PHE A 124 9.64 3.01 8.05
C PHE A 124 9.17 1.61 8.45
N LEU A 125 10.00 0.58 8.22
CA LEU A 125 9.67 -0.81 8.55
C LEU A 125 9.48 -1.01 10.06
N THR A 126 10.26 -0.29 10.88
CA THR A 126 10.12 -0.29 12.34
C THR A 126 8.79 0.32 12.76
N ALA A 127 8.42 1.47 12.21
CA ALA A 127 7.12 2.10 12.45
C ALA A 127 5.97 1.17 12.02
N TRP A 128 6.08 0.56 10.84
CA TRP A 128 5.09 -0.39 10.37
C TRP A 128 4.97 -1.62 11.26
N SER A 129 6.09 -2.17 11.71
CA SER A 129 6.09 -3.31 12.65
C SER A 129 5.38 -2.97 13.97
N THR A 130 5.60 -1.75 14.48
CA THR A 130 4.96 -1.26 15.70
C THR A 130 3.44 -1.17 15.53
N GLU A 131 2.97 -0.48 14.49
CA GLU A 131 1.54 -0.33 14.21
C GLU A 131 0.86 -1.68 13.96
N LYS A 132 1.53 -2.58 13.24
CA LYS A 132 1.04 -3.93 13.02
C LYS A 132 0.91 -4.72 14.32
N SER A 133 1.89 -4.60 15.23
CA SER A 133 1.85 -5.25 16.54
C SER A 133 0.72 -4.71 17.42
N LEU A 134 0.47 -3.40 17.40
CA LEU A 134 -0.65 -2.78 18.11
C LEU A 134 -2.00 -3.30 17.58
N PHE A 135 -2.12 -3.42 16.26
CA PHE A 135 -3.31 -3.99 15.62
C PHE A 135 -3.51 -5.46 15.99
N GLU A 136 -2.46 -6.30 15.92
CA GLU A 136 -2.50 -7.71 16.29
C GLU A 136 -2.81 -7.94 17.77
N ALA A 137 -2.42 -7.02 18.64
CA ALA A 137 -2.74 -7.01 20.07
C ALA A 137 -4.15 -6.46 20.37
N GLY A 138 -4.87 -5.95 19.39
CA GLY A 138 -6.18 -5.31 19.57
C GLY A 138 -6.14 -3.95 20.25
N ALA A 139 -4.95 -3.32 20.34
CA ALA A 139 -4.77 -1.99 20.92
C ALA A 139 -5.26 -0.86 19.99
N ILE A 140 -5.30 -1.11 18.69
CA ILE A 140 -5.89 -0.23 17.68
C ILE A 140 -6.88 -1.01 16.81
N THR A 141 -7.85 -0.30 16.24
CA THR A 141 -8.87 -0.90 15.38
C THR A 141 -8.33 -1.18 13.96
N GLN A 142 -9.06 -1.96 13.18
CA GLN A 142 -8.77 -2.15 11.76
C GLN A 142 -8.85 -0.82 10.97
N GLU A 143 -9.75 0.07 11.37
CA GLU A 143 -9.91 1.39 10.75
C GLU A 143 -8.71 2.28 11.04
N ASP A 144 -8.22 2.31 12.29
CA ASP A 144 -7.02 3.07 12.68
C ASP A 144 -5.79 2.57 11.92
N TYR A 145 -5.60 1.24 11.87
CA TYR A 145 -4.48 0.64 11.15
C TYR A 145 -4.55 0.90 9.63
N PHE A 146 -5.77 0.89 9.06
CA PHE A 146 -5.95 1.24 7.64
C PHE A 146 -5.67 2.73 7.40
N ASP A 147 -6.13 3.61 8.28
CA ASP A 147 -5.89 5.05 8.19
C ASP A 147 -4.38 5.38 8.26
N TRP A 148 -3.65 4.73 9.17
CA TRP A 148 -2.19 4.83 9.22
C TRP A 148 -1.55 4.44 7.88
N LYS A 149 -1.90 3.30 7.31
CA LYS A 149 -1.36 2.83 6.02
C LYS A 149 -1.57 3.80 4.87
N ILE A 150 -2.74 4.44 4.79
CA ILE A 150 -3.06 5.33 3.67
C ILE A 150 -2.52 6.75 3.84
N ARG A 151 -2.15 7.15 5.07
CA ARG A 151 -1.54 8.46 5.36
C ARG A 151 -0.02 8.42 5.33
N THR A 152 0.58 7.26 5.49
CA THR A 152 2.02 7.13 5.62
C THR A 152 2.72 7.60 4.35
N PRO A 153 3.56 8.65 4.43
CA PRO A 153 4.36 9.09 3.29
C PRO A 153 5.38 8.02 2.92
N ARG A 154 5.91 8.09 1.71
CA ARG A 154 7.03 7.24 1.30
C ARG A 154 8.28 7.55 2.13
N CYS A 155 9.11 6.53 2.30
CA CYS A 155 10.48 6.65 2.75
C CYS A 155 11.30 7.53 1.80
#